data_9b78d55603e190ca05800172f576be4f
#
_entry.id   9b78d55603e190ca05800172f576be4f
#
_cell.length_a   1.000
_cell.length_b   1.000
_cell.length_c   1.000
_cell.angle_alpha   90.00
_cell.angle_beta   90.00
_cell.angle_gamma   90.00
#
_symmetry.space_group_name_H-M   'P 1'
#
loop_
_entity.id
_entity.type
_entity.pdbx_description
1 polymer ?
#
loop_
_entity_poly.entity_id
_entity_poly.type
_entity_poly.pdbx_seq_one_letter_code
_entity_poly.pdbx_strand_id
1 'polypeptide(L)'
;MNPMIRRQTLGDVLRRTALRVPAKTAIICGETQWTYAEFDALVTRLAAGLAKIGVQQGERVAVLARNSHGFAALRFALARLGAVLVPINFMLKAEEVAYILRHAGARTLATDSGLAELARAAAALQTEVREFVWLPSEDSSSAAVGMHSFDTLAACTAALPEITLTSTDLLQIVYTSGTESSPKGVMLTHDAVLSQYVSCLVDAEITSQDLTLHALPLYHCAQLDVFFGPAIYIGSSNVITSKPVPDNLLALIEKFKVTSFFAPPTVWIALLRSPAFNVERLASLVKGYYGASIMPVEVLRELAARLPKVRLWNL
;
A
#
# COMPACT_ATOMS: atom_id res chain seq x y z
N MET A 1 -7.33 -31.83 -13.20
CA MET A 1 -6.23 -30.88 -12.94
C MET A 1 -6.61 -30.12 -11.68
N ASN A 2 -5.75 -30.08 -10.67
CA ASN A 2 -6.06 -29.41 -9.41
C ASN A 2 -6.38 -27.91 -9.67
N PRO A 3 -7.56 -27.37 -9.27
CA PRO A 3 -7.94 -25.97 -9.48
C PRO A 3 -6.90 -24.96 -8.93
N MET A 4 -6.18 -25.36 -7.88
CA MET A 4 -5.10 -24.56 -7.28
C MET A 4 -3.95 -24.25 -8.23
N ILE A 5 -3.71 -25.06 -9.27
CA ILE A 5 -2.62 -24.83 -10.24
C ILE A 5 -2.90 -23.63 -11.15
N ARG A 6 -4.19 -23.34 -11.41
CA ARG A 6 -4.61 -22.22 -12.25
C ARG A 6 -4.98 -20.96 -11.45
N ARG A 7 -5.01 -21.07 -10.12
CA ARG A 7 -5.38 -19.94 -9.28
C ARG A 7 -4.31 -18.86 -9.32
N GLN A 8 -4.73 -17.62 -9.60
CA GLN A 8 -3.90 -16.43 -9.51
C GLN A 8 -4.61 -15.40 -8.65
N THR A 9 -4.22 -15.34 -7.39
CA THR A 9 -4.71 -14.32 -6.45
C THR A 9 -3.57 -13.48 -5.92
N LEU A 10 -3.85 -12.30 -5.42
CA LEU A 10 -2.83 -11.42 -4.85
C LEU A 10 -2.13 -12.08 -3.63
N GLY A 11 -2.86 -12.86 -2.84
CA GLY A 11 -2.28 -13.65 -1.73
C GLY A 11 -1.26 -14.69 -2.19
N ASP A 12 -1.48 -15.29 -3.38
CA ASP A 12 -0.55 -16.24 -3.98
C ASP A 12 0.71 -15.57 -4.54
N VAL A 13 0.60 -14.30 -5.00
CA VAL A 13 1.74 -13.53 -5.52
C VAL A 13 2.82 -13.40 -4.46
N LEU A 14 2.47 -12.91 -3.27
CA LEU A 14 3.45 -12.75 -2.19
C LEU A 14 4.11 -14.08 -1.82
N ARG A 15 3.32 -15.15 -1.68
CA ARG A 15 3.84 -16.48 -1.36
C ARG A 15 4.84 -16.97 -2.41
N ARG A 16 4.51 -16.84 -3.71
CA ARG A 16 5.41 -17.23 -4.81
C ARG A 16 6.70 -16.42 -4.80
N THR A 17 6.61 -15.12 -4.52
CA THR A 17 7.80 -14.27 -4.42
C THR A 17 8.65 -14.64 -3.21
N ALA A 18 8.04 -14.93 -2.06
CA ALA A 18 8.76 -15.38 -0.87
C ALA A 18 9.47 -16.72 -1.09
N LEU A 19 8.90 -17.64 -1.87
CA LEU A 19 9.56 -18.89 -2.26
C LEU A 19 10.74 -18.66 -3.21
N ARG A 20 10.64 -17.67 -4.10
CA ARG A 20 11.66 -17.36 -5.10
C ARG A 20 12.85 -16.60 -4.52
N VAL A 21 12.61 -15.66 -3.62
CA VAL A 21 13.63 -14.77 -3.03
C VAL A 21 13.46 -14.59 -1.51
N PRO A 22 13.49 -15.70 -0.72
CA PRO A 22 13.08 -15.68 0.70
C PRO A 22 13.90 -14.74 1.57
N ALA A 23 15.21 -14.67 1.35
CA ALA A 23 16.14 -13.88 2.18
C ALA A 23 16.24 -12.42 1.77
N LYS A 24 15.63 -12.03 0.62
CA LYS A 24 15.69 -10.64 0.16
C LYS A 24 14.78 -9.76 1.00
N THR A 25 15.24 -8.55 1.30
CA THR A 25 14.43 -7.54 1.97
C THR A 25 13.21 -7.19 1.12
N ALA A 26 12.02 -7.35 1.69
CA ALA A 26 10.74 -7.01 1.06
C ALA A 26 10.28 -5.60 1.47
N ILE A 27 10.29 -5.32 2.78
CA ILE A 27 9.74 -4.09 3.37
C ILE A 27 10.76 -3.47 4.31
N ILE A 28 10.90 -2.14 4.22
CA ILE A 28 11.58 -1.27 5.16
C ILE A 28 10.61 -0.13 5.52
N CYS A 29 10.34 0.08 6.81
CA CYS A 29 9.47 1.16 7.27
C CYS A 29 9.90 1.57 8.69
N GLY A 30 10.49 2.75 8.82
CA GLY A 30 11.14 3.16 10.08
C GLY A 30 12.23 2.17 10.51
N GLU A 31 12.09 1.60 11.70
CA GLU A 31 12.98 0.57 12.23
C GLU A 31 12.56 -0.86 11.83
N THR A 32 11.38 -1.00 11.24
CA THR A 32 10.86 -2.31 10.82
C THR A 32 11.49 -2.70 9.48
N GLN A 33 12.07 -3.89 9.45
CA GLN A 33 12.58 -4.50 8.22
C GLN A 33 12.18 -5.97 8.17
N TRP A 34 11.60 -6.39 7.04
CA TRP A 34 11.21 -7.79 6.81
C TRP A 34 11.80 -8.30 5.49
N THR A 35 12.30 -9.51 5.53
CA THR A 35 12.56 -10.30 4.33
C THR A 35 11.24 -10.77 3.71
N TYR A 36 11.29 -11.27 2.47
CA TYR A 36 10.10 -11.84 1.83
C TYR A 36 9.55 -13.05 2.60
N ALA A 37 10.42 -13.90 3.17
CA ALA A 37 9.99 -15.03 4.00
C ALA A 37 9.28 -14.57 5.29
N GLU A 38 9.84 -13.59 5.99
CA GLU A 38 9.25 -13.03 7.21
C GLU A 38 7.94 -12.32 6.90
N PHE A 39 7.87 -11.56 5.80
CA PHE A 39 6.68 -10.85 5.36
C PHE A 39 5.54 -11.84 5.01
N ASP A 40 5.82 -12.90 4.26
CA ASP A 40 4.83 -13.94 3.93
C ASP A 40 4.31 -14.68 5.17
N ALA A 41 5.21 -15.04 6.08
CA ALA A 41 4.85 -15.68 7.34
C ALA A 41 3.99 -14.77 8.23
N LEU A 42 4.36 -13.48 8.34
CA LEU A 42 3.59 -12.49 9.10
C LEU A 42 2.20 -12.29 8.50
N VAL A 43 2.11 -12.14 7.17
CA VAL A 43 0.83 -11.99 6.45
C VAL A 43 -0.08 -13.21 6.67
N THR A 44 0.48 -14.42 6.72
CA THR A 44 -0.30 -15.64 7.02
C THR A 44 -0.90 -15.61 8.42
N ARG A 45 -0.10 -15.25 9.42
CA ARG A 45 -0.57 -15.13 10.81
C ARG A 45 -1.58 -14.00 10.98
N LEU A 46 -1.33 -12.86 10.33
CA LEU A 46 -2.25 -11.72 10.35
C LEU A 46 -3.61 -12.10 9.73
N ALA A 47 -3.62 -12.82 8.61
CA ALA A 47 -4.85 -13.32 8.00
C ALA A 47 -5.62 -14.26 8.95
N ALA A 48 -4.92 -15.17 9.63
CA ALA A 48 -5.52 -16.04 10.63
C ALA A 48 -6.06 -15.26 11.84
N GLY A 49 -5.34 -14.22 12.29
CA GLY A 49 -5.78 -13.31 13.35
C GLY A 49 -7.04 -12.53 12.98
N LEU A 50 -7.11 -12.03 11.74
CA LEU A 50 -8.31 -11.37 11.21
C LEU A 50 -9.51 -12.32 11.13
N ALA A 51 -9.29 -13.56 10.68
CA ALA A 51 -10.36 -14.57 10.67
C ALA A 51 -10.87 -14.85 12.09
N LYS A 52 -10.00 -14.88 13.09
CA LYS A 52 -10.36 -15.10 14.51
C LYS A 52 -11.24 -13.99 15.09
N ILE A 53 -11.11 -12.75 14.61
CA ILE A 53 -11.98 -11.64 15.02
C ILE A 53 -13.23 -11.51 14.13
N GLY A 54 -13.48 -12.48 13.25
CA GLY A 54 -14.71 -12.59 12.48
C GLY A 54 -14.64 -12.10 11.03
N VAL A 55 -13.47 -11.65 10.54
CA VAL A 55 -13.33 -11.27 9.13
C VAL A 55 -13.42 -12.51 8.25
N GLN A 56 -14.33 -12.50 7.29
CA GLN A 56 -14.62 -13.63 6.39
C GLN A 56 -14.37 -13.28 4.92
N GLN A 57 -14.35 -14.31 4.08
CA GLN A 57 -14.29 -14.14 2.62
C GLN A 57 -15.44 -13.24 2.13
N GLY A 58 -15.13 -12.29 1.25
CA GLY A 58 -16.08 -11.31 0.72
C GLY A 58 -16.42 -10.16 1.64
N GLU A 59 -15.99 -10.18 2.92
CA GLU A 59 -16.21 -9.06 3.84
C GLU A 59 -15.33 -7.87 3.45
N ARG A 60 -15.92 -6.66 3.52
CA ARG A 60 -15.20 -5.41 3.24
C ARG A 60 -14.53 -4.92 4.52
N VAL A 61 -13.21 -4.78 4.44
CA VAL A 61 -12.39 -4.17 5.50
C VAL A 61 -11.91 -2.82 5.01
N ALA A 62 -12.42 -1.76 5.64
CA ALA A 62 -12.02 -0.40 5.35
C ALA A 62 -10.68 -0.08 6.01
N VAL A 63 -9.85 0.73 5.33
CA VAL A 63 -8.55 1.13 5.85
C VAL A 63 -8.42 2.65 5.75
N LEU A 64 -8.49 3.31 6.91
CA LEU A 64 -8.27 4.73 7.09
C LEU A 64 -6.94 4.91 7.84
N ALA A 65 -5.84 4.84 7.11
CA ALA A 65 -4.50 4.86 7.69
C ALA A 65 -3.49 5.52 6.74
N ARG A 66 -2.41 6.04 7.32
CA ARG A 66 -1.24 6.50 6.57
C ARG A 66 -0.40 5.32 6.11
N ASN A 67 0.58 5.61 5.24
CA ASN A 67 1.53 4.61 4.79
C ASN A 67 2.26 3.96 5.96
N SER A 68 2.29 2.63 5.97
CA SER A 68 3.04 1.87 6.97
C SER A 68 3.27 0.42 6.53
N HIS A 69 4.17 -0.26 7.22
CA HIS A 69 4.33 -1.71 7.10
C HIS A 69 3.05 -2.46 7.50
N GLY A 70 2.27 -1.90 8.45
CA GLY A 70 0.97 -2.46 8.84
C GLY A 70 -0.05 -2.41 7.69
N PHE A 71 -0.13 -1.28 6.97
CA PHE A 71 -0.98 -1.17 5.77
C PHE A 71 -0.57 -2.19 4.70
N ALA A 72 0.73 -2.27 4.42
CA ALA A 72 1.28 -3.23 3.45
C ALA A 72 0.95 -4.67 3.81
N ALA A 73 1.12 -5.07 5.08
CA ALA A 73 0.80 -6.41 5.55
C ALA A 73 -0.70 -6.70 5.49
N LEU A 74 -1.53 -5.74 5.91
CA LEU A 74 -2.99 -5.90 5.90
C LEU A 74 -3.51 -6.14 4.49
N ARG A 75 -3.00 -5.42 3.47
CA ARG A 75 -3.39 -5.63 2.07
C ARG A 75 -3.28 -7.10 1.65
N PHE A 76 -2.12 -7.72 1.91
CA PHE A 76 -1.88 -9.10 1.53
C PHE A 76 -2.60 -10.11 2.44
N ALA A 77 -2.79 -9.78 3.72
CA ALA A 77 -3.55 -10.61 4.64
C ALA A 77 -5.03 -10.70 4.24
N LEU A 78 -5.65 -9.57 3.88
CA LEU A 78 -7.02 -9.53 3.35
C LEU A 78 -7.14 -10.31 2.04
N ALA A 79 -6.20 -10.10 1.11
CA ALA A 79 -6.18 -10.84 -0.14
C ALA A 79 -6.05 -12.36 0.05
N ARG A 80 -5.30 -12.79 1.09
CA ARG A 80 -5.13 -14.21 1.43
C ARG A 80 -6.38 -14.80 2.06
N LEU A 81 -7.10 -14.00 2.85
CA LEU A 81 -8.36 -14.36 3.48
C LEU A 81 -9.56 -14.25 2.51
N GLY A 82 -9.37 -13.65 1.34
CA GLY A 82 -10.45 -13.35 0.40
C GLY A 82 -11.37 -12.22 0.86
N ALA A 83 -10.93 -11.44 1.83
CA ALA A 83 -11.62 -10.23 2.25
C ALA A 83 -11.28 -9.06 1.32
N VAL A 84 -12.20 -8.12 1.17
CA VAL A 84 -12.14 -7.02 0.22
C VAL A 84 -11.57 -5.78 0.88
N LEU A 85 -10.46 -5.26 0.37
CA LEU A 85 -9.86 -4.01 0.84
C LEU A 85 -10.69 -2.81 0.36
N VAL A 86 -11.00 -1.89 1.28
CA VAL A 86 -11.60 -0.58 0.96
C VAL A 86 -10.65 0.51 1.47
N PRO A 87 -9.67 0.95 0.67
CA PRO A 87 -8.76 2.00 1.08
C PRO A 87 -9.46 3.36 1.06
N ILE A 88 -9.32 4.12 2.15
CA ILE A 88 -10.00 5.41 2.33
C ILE A 88 -8.98 6.55 2.37
N ASN A 89 -9.26 7.62 1.66
CA ASN A 89 -8.48 8.84 1.74
C ASN A 89 -8.58 9.45 3.15
N PHE A 90 -7.45 9.52 3.85
CA PHE A 90 -7.38 10.04 5.22
C PHE A 90 -7.55 11.56 5.33
N MET A 91 -7.65 12.27 4.20
CA MET A 91 -7.95 13.71 4.18
C MET A 91 -9.46 14.01 4.18
N LEU A 92 -10.30 12.99 4.09
CA LEU A 92 -11.76 13.12 4.14
C LEU A 92 -12.24 13.44 5.56
N LYS A 93 -13.41 14.08 5.64
CA LYS A 93 -14.10 14.35 6.90
C LYS A 93 -14.90 13.12 7.36
N ALA A 94 -15.34 13.13 8.62
CA ALA A 94 -16.05 12.00 9.22
C ALA A 94 -17.30 11.57 8.43
N GLU A 95 -18.08 12.52 7.92
CA GLU A 95 -19.29 12.27 7.13
C GLU A 95 -18.99 11.59 5.79
N GLU A 96 -17.91 11.99 5.13
CA GLU A 96 -17.45 11.42 3.86
C GLU A 96 -16.90 9.99 4.07
N VAL A 97 -16.14 9.79 5.12
CA VAL A 97 -15.67 8.44 5.54
C VAL A 97 -16.87 7.56 5.88
N ALA A 98 -17.83 8.05 6.65
CA ALA A 98 -19.04 7.31 7.01
C ALA A 98 -19.88 6.94 5.78
N TYR A 99 -19.96 7.81 4.78
CA TYR A 99 -20.61 7.48 3.51
C TYR A 99 -19.95 6.26 2.86
N ILE A 100 -18.62 6.25 2.76
CA ILE A 100 -17.86 5.14 2.17
C ILE A 100 -18.09 3.84 2.98
N LEU A 101 -18.04 3.91 4.31
CA LEU A 101 -18.27 2.77 5.20
C LEU A 101 -19.65 2.15 4.98
N ARG A 102 -20.70 2.97 4.93
CA ARG A 102 -22.08 2.52 4.65
C ARG A 102 -22.22 1.94 3.26
N HIS A 103 -21.78 2.68 2.25
CA HIS A 103 -21.92 2.30 0.84
C HIS A 103 -21.18 1.01 0.50
N ALA A 104 -19.99 0.80 1.09
CA ALA A 104 -19.25 -0.44 0.96
C ALA A 104 -19.82 -1.56 1.85
N GLY A 105 -20.59 -1.25 2.88
CA GLY A 105 -21.04 -2.19 3.90
C GLY A 105 -19.85 -2.75 4.70
N ALA A 106 -18.89 -1.89 5.05
CA ALA A 106 -17.71 -2.28 5.80
C ALA A 106 -18.06 -2.54 7.27
N ARG A 107 -17.63 -3.69 7.80
CA ARG A 107 -17.85 -4.08 9.20
C ARG A 107 -16.60 -3.97 10.05
N THR A 108 -15.44 -3.98 9.42
CA THR A 108 -14.14 -3.83 10.07
C THR A 108 -13.47 -2.56 9.52
N LEU A 109 -12.96 -1.72 10.44
CA LEU A 109 -12.21 -0.50 10.10
C LEU A 109 -10.81 -0.56 10.70
N ALA A 110 -9.79 -0.61 9.84
CA ALA A 110 -8.40 -0.51 10.25
C ALA A 110 -7.94 0.95 10.20
N THR A 111 -7.20 1.37 11.23
CA THR A 111 -6.72 2.76 11.35
C THR A 111 -5.38 2.83 12.09
N ASP A 112 -4.64 3.91 11.89
CA ASP A 112 -3.47 4.25 12.71
C ASP A 112 -3.83 5.18 13.88
N SER A 113 -2.89 5.39 14.81
CA SER A 113 -3.11 6.23 15.99
C SER A 113 -3.44 7.69 15.65
N GLY A 114 -2.91 8.23 14.56
CA GLY A 114 -3.16 9.62 14.15
C GLY A 114 -4.56 9.85 13.57
N LEU A 115 -5.25 8.77 13.20
CA LEU A 115 -6.58 8.82 12.57
C LEU A 115 -7.66 8.10 13.40
N ALA A 116 -7.31 7.57 14.58
CA ALA A 116 -8.22 6.80 15.42
C ALA A 116 -9.48 7.58 15.84
N GLU A 117 -9.36 8.87 16.14
CA GLU A 117 -10.51 9.71 16.49
C GLU A 117 -11.43 9.92 15.29
N LEU A 118 -10.87 10.22 14.12
CA LEU A 118 -11.64 10.34 12.87
C LEU A 118 -12.35 9.02 12.54
N ALA A 119 -11.66 7.89 12.69
CA ALA A 119 -12.22 6.57 12.44
C ALA A 119 -13.44 6.29 13.36
N ARG A 120 -13.32 6.60 14.64
CA ARG A 120 -14.43 6.44 15.61
C ARG A 120 -15.59 7.39 15.33
N ALA A 121 -15.29 8.65 15.05
CA ALA A 121 -16.31 9.65 14.72
C ALA A 121 -17.09 9.22 13.46
N ALA A 122 -16.41 8.77 12.42
CA ALA A 122 -17.06 8.28 11.21
C ALA A 122 -17.89 7.00 11.45
N ALA A 123 -17.34 6.04 12.20
CA ALA A 123 -18.05 4.80 12.51
C ALA A 123 -19.34 5.03 13.30
N ALA A 124 -19.39 6.03 14.16
CA ALA A 124 -20.57 6.40 14.94
C ALA A 124 -21.73 6.98 14.11
N LEU A 125 -21.47 7.38 12.84
CA LEU A 125 -22.47 7.96 11.94
C LEU A 125 -23.28 6.88 11.20
N GLN A 126 -23.98 6.02 11.96
CA GLN A 126 -24.89 5.00 11.44
C GLN A 126 -24.24 4.04 10.41
N THR A 127 -23.03 3.59 10.71
CA THR A 127 -22.33 2.56 9.92
C THR A 127 -22.54 1.17 10.50
N GLU A 128 -22.13 0.12 9.77
CA GLU A 128 -22.14 -1.27 10.26
C GLU A 128 -20.80 -1.67 10.92
N VAL A 129 -19.87 -0.75 11.13
CA VAL A 129 -18.56 -1.05 11.74
C VAL A 129 -18.74 -1.59 13.15
N ARG A 130 -18.17 -2.77 13.40
CA ARG A 130 -18.20 -3.48 14.69
C ARG A 130 -16.80 -3.69 15.25
N GLU A 131 -15.83 -3.90 14.35
CA GLU A 131 -14.46 -4.23 14.71
C GLU A 131 -13.51 -3.13 14.27
N PHE A 132 -12.58 -2.78 15.17
CA PHE A 132 -11.50 -1.86 14.88
C PHE A 132 -10.16 -2.58 14.94
N VAL A 133 -9.31 -2.36 13.93
CA VAL A 133 -7.94 -2.86 13.90
C VAL A 133 -6.97 -1.70 13.94
N TRP A 134 -6.09 -1.68 14.93
CA TRP A 134 -5.02 -0.70 14.99
C TRP A 134 -3.82 -1.18 14.16
N LEU A 135 -3.34 -0.29 13.29
CA LEU A 135 -2.17 -0.50 12.45
C LEU A 135 -0.96 0.28 12.98
N PRO A 136 0.22 -0.35 13.06
CA PRO A 136 1.45 0.35 13.39
C PRO A 136 1.83 1.34 12.28
N SER A 137 2.52 2.41 12.66
CA SER A 137 3.08 3.43 11.77
C SER A 137 4.60 3.53 11.97
N GLU A 138 5.26 4.44 11.23
CA GLU A 138 6.70 4.73 11.45
C GLU A 138 6.97 5.24 12.87
N ASP A 139 6.02 5.98 13.42
CA ASP A 139 6.08 6.46 14.80
C ASP A 139 5.39 5.39 15.66
N SER A 140 6.16 4.49 16.24
CA SER A 140 5.65 3.42 17.08
C SER A 140 4.80 3.99 18.23
N SER A 141 3.51 3.77 18.15
CA SER A 141 2.54 4.15 19.18
C SER A 141 1.75 2.92 19.60
N SER A 142 1.35 2.87 20.86
CA SER A 142 0.53 1.79 21.38
C SER A 142 -0.86 1.80 20.75
N ALA A 143 -1.47 0.62 20.61
CA ALA A 143 -2.82 0.49 20.10
C ALA A 143 -3.81 1.30 20.98
N ALA A 144 -4.77 1.95 20.31
CA ALA A 144 -5.83 2.65 21.00
C ALA A 144 -6.76 1.66 21.74
N VAL A 145 -7.27 2.07 22.90
CA VAL A 145 -8.20 1.25 23.69
C VAL A 145 -9.42 0.84 22.85
N GLY A 146 -9.79 -0.43 22.92
CA GLY A 146 -10.94 -0.99 22.21
C GLY A 146 -10.67 -1.27 20.71
N MET A 147 -9.40 -1.38 20.31
CA MET A 147 -9.01 -1.82 18.98
C MET A 147 -8.17 -3.10 19.07
N HIS A 148 -8.34 -4.00 18.11
CA HIS A 148 -7.47 -5.16 17.96
C HIS A 148 -6.09 -4.70 17.50
N SER A 149 -5.06 -5.00 18.29
CA SER A 149 -3.69 -4.64 17.93
C SER A 149 -3.19 -5.48 16.75
N PHE A 150 -2.53 -4.85 15.79
CA PHE A 150 -1.82 -5.51 14.70
C PHE A 150 -0.90 -6.61 15.21
N ASP A 151 -0.11 -6.33 16.25
CA ASP A 151 0.86 -7.28 16.79
C ASP A 151 0.18 -8.51 17.37
N THR A 152 -0.95 -8.33 18.09
CA THR A 152 -1.74 -9.44 18.60
C THR A 152 -2.32 -10.30 17.49
N LEU A 153 -2.83 -9.67 16.43
CA LEU A 153 -3.35 -10.40 15.27
C LEU A 153 -2.22 -11.12 14.50
N ALA A 154 -1.07 -10.47 14.32
CA ALA A 154 0.10 -11.03 13.66
C ALA A 154 0.84 -12.11 14.48
N ALA A 155 0.57 -12.19 15.78
CA ALA A 155 1.04 -13.27 16.66
C ALA A 155 0.11 -14.50 16.67
N CYS A 156 -0.98 -14.50 15.88
CA CYS A 156 -1.91 -15.61 15.83
C CYS A 156 -1.22 -16.90 15.36
N THR A 157 -1.39 -17.98 16.15
CA THR A 157 -0.84 -19.31 15.84
C THR A 157 -1.88 -20.29 15.25
N ALA A 158 -3.13 -19.84 15.14
CA ALA A 158 -4.18 -20.65 14.53
C ALA A 158 -3.89 -20.89 13.04
N ALA A 159 -4.31 -22.02 12.52
CA ALA A 159 -4.27 -22.28 11.09
C ALA A 159 -5.17 -21.28 10.35
N LEU A 160 -4.70 -20.82 9.20
CA LEU A 160 -5.54 -20.05 8.29
C LEU A 160 -6.70 -20.92 7.84
N PRO A 161 -7.96 -20.45 7.86
CA PRO A 161 -9.10 -21.19 7.33
C PRO A 161 -8.86 -21.62 5.89
N GLU A 162 -9.37 -22.79 5.51
CA GLU A 162 -9.36 -23.20 4.12
C GLU A 162 -10.33 -22.31 3.32
N ILE A 163 -9.80 -21.60 2.33
CA ILE A 163 -10.55 -20.62 1.56
C ILE A 163 -10.39 -20.94 0.07
N THR A 164 -11.51 -21.07 -0.59
CA THR A 164 -11.53 -21.25 -2.04
C THR A 164 -11.72 -19.90 -2.71
N LEU A 165 -10.67 -19.42 -3.37
CA LEU A 165 -10.67 -18.17 -4.13
C LEU A 165 -10.44 -18.45 -5.60
N THR A 166 -11.06 -17.63 -6.43
CA THR A 166 -10.83 -17.55 -7.87
C THR A 166 -10.19 -16.21 -8.24
N SER A 167 -9.66 -16.12 -9.44
CA SER A 167 -9.08 -14.85 -9.93
C SER A 167 -10.14 -13.76 -10.16
N THR A 168 -11.40 -14.15 -10.32
CA THR A 168 -12.54 -13.24 -10.54
C THR A 168 -13.20 -12.75 -9.25
N ASP A 169 -12.77 -13.26 -8.09
CA ASP A 169 -13.25 -12.75 -6.81
C ASP A 169 -12.80 -11.30 -6.60
N LEU A 170 -13.64 -10.54 -5.89
CA LEU A 170 -13.39 -9.14 -5.60
C LEU A 170 -12.21 -8.99 -4.63
N LEU A 171 -11.22 -8.20 -5.03
CA LEU A 171 -10.03 -7.91 -4.23
C LEU A 171 -10.13 -6.61 -3.46
N GLN A 172 -10.65 -5.56 -4.12
CA GLN A 172 -10.72 -4.23 -3.53
C GLN A 172 -11.82 -3.38 -4.15
N ILE A 173 -12.26 -2.36 -3.40
CA ILE A 173 -13.17 -1.30 -3.86
C ILE A 173 -12.46 0.04 -3.66
N VAL A 174 -12.14 0.72 -4.75
CA VAL A 174 -11.48 2.03 -4.72
C VAL A 174 -12.50 3.13 -4.98
N TYR A 175 -12.61 4.09 -4.05
CA TYR A 175 -13.52 5.20 -4.20
C TYR A 175 -12.88 6.34 -4.97
N THR A 176 -13.57 6.82 -6.01
CA THR A 176 -13.18 8.00 -6.79
C THR A 176 -14.06 9.19 -6.43
N SER A 177 -13.48 10.40 -6.46
CA SER A 177 -14.28 11.63 -6.41
C SER A 177 -15.09 11.72 -7.69
N GLY A 178 -16.35 11.28 -7.64
CA GLY A 178 -17.26 11.41 -8.78
C GLY A 178 -17.42 12.87 -9.17
N THR A 179 -17.47 13.17 -10.47
CA THR A 179 -17.73 14.51 -11.00
C THR A 179 -19.18 14.98 -10.72
N GLU A 180 -20.05 14.08 -10.26
CA GLU A 180 -21.48 14.33 -10.01
C GLU A 180 -21.90 13.75 -8.66
N SER A 181 -21.79 14.50 -7.60
CA SER A 181 -22.41 14.40 -6.27
C SER A 181 -21.83 13.41 -5.23
N SER A 182 -21.65 12.13 -5.48
CA SER A 182 -21.21 11.18 -4.45
C SER A 182 -20.07 10.27 -4.94
N PRO A 183 -19.07 9.93 -4.09
CA PRO A 183 -17.99 9.03 -4.47
C PRO A 183 -18.52 7.68 -4.96
N LYS A 184 -17.95 7.16 -6.06
CA LYS A 184 -18.29 5.86 -6.63
C LYS A 184 -17.23 4.83 -6.26
N GLY A 185 -17.67 3.63 -5.84
CA GLY A 185 -16.78 2.51 -5.54
C GLY A 185 -16.51 1.66 -6.79
N VAL A 186 -15.27 1.71 -7.28
CA VAL A 186 -14.82 0.87 -8.39
C VAL A 186 -14.40 -0.48 -7.84
N MET A 187 -15.07 -1.54 -8.28
CA MET A 187 -14.81 -2.92 -7.88
C MET A 187 -13.71 -3.52 -8.75
N LEU A 188 -12.62 -3.97 -8.14
CA LEU A 188 -11.48 -4.58 -8.82
C LEU A 188 -11.27 -6.01 -8.33
N THR A 189 -11.22 -6.95 -9.28
CA THR A 189 -10.98 -8.37 -9.04
C THR A 189 -9.47 -8.67 -8.97
N HIS A 190 -9.10 -9.86 -8.50
CA HIS A 190 -7.70 -10.30 -8.46
C HIS A 190 -7.06 -10.28 -9.86
N ASP A 191 -7.75 -10.80 -10.89
CA ASP A 191 -7.22 -10.86 -12.25
C ASP A 191 -7.07 -9.47 -12.89
N ALA A 192 -8.00 -8.55 -12.66
CA ALA A 192 -7.89 -7.17 -13.14
C ALA A 192 -6.64 -6.48 -12.58
N VAL A 193 -6.43 -6.58 -11.26
CA VAL A 193 -5.26 -5.97 -10.60
C VAL A 193 -3.96 -6.66 -11.02
N LEU A 194 -3.93 -7.99 -11.14
CA LEU A 194 -2.72 -8.71 -11.55
C LEU A 194 -2.37 -8.47 -13.03
N SER A 195 -3.36 -8.32 -13.90
CA SER A 195 -3.13 -7.93 -15.30
C SER A 195 -2.49 -6.55 -15.39
N GLN A 196 -2.98 -5.60 -14.58
CA GLN A 196 -2.37 -4.28 -14.47
C GLN A 196 -0.92 -4.37 -13.94
N TYR A 197 -0.65 -5.22 -12.95
CA TYR A 197 0.74 -5.40 -12.45
C TYR A 197 1.70 -5.81 -13.56
N VAL A 198 1.28 -6.76 -14.42
CA VAL A 198 2.11 -7.21 -15.55
C VAL A 198 2.38 -6.05 -16.52
N SER A 199 1.36 -5.24 -16.86
CA SER A 199 1.54 -4.04 -17.68
C SER A 199 2.52 -3.05 -17.05
N CYS A 200 2.37 -2.77 -15.73
CA CYS A 200 3.29 -1.88 -15.01
C CYS A 200 4.74 -2.39 -15.01
N LEU A 201 4.94 -3.71 -14.89
CA LEU A 201 6.29 -4.30 -14.95
C LEU A 201 6.95 -4.05 -16.33
N VAL A 202 6.17 -4.14 -17.40
CA VAL A 202 6.67 -3.95 -18.77
C VAL A 202 6.86 -2.47 -19.07
N ASP A 203 5.80 -1.66 -18.91
CA ASP A 203 5.79 -0.27 -19.39
C ASP A 203 6.61 0.68 -18.51
N ALA A 204 6.60 0.45 -17.18
CA ALA A 204 7.41 1.22 -16.24
C ALA A 204 8.77 0.58 -15.96
N GLU A 205 9.10 -0.53 -16.61
CA GLU A 205 10.38 -1.24 -16.49
C GLU A 205 10.74 -1.57 -15.02
N ILE A 206 9.74 -1.90 -14.20
CA ILE A 206 9.96 -2.28 -12.80
C ILE A 206 10.66 -3.65 -12.77
N THR A 207 11.78 -3.74 -12.05
CA THR A 207 12.60 -4.95 -11.99
C THR A 207 12.83 -5.43 -10.57
N SER A 208 13.24 -6.68 -10.43
CA SER A 208 13.61 -7.23 -9.12
C SER A 208 14.82 -6.54 -8.48
N GLN A 209 15.62 -5.80 -9.24
CA GLN A 209 16.79 -5.09 -8.72
C GLN A 209 16.43 -3.72 -8.13
N ASP A 210 15.20 -3.26 -8.34
CA ASP A 210 14.79 -1.95 -7.84
C ASP A 210 14.65 -1.95 -6.31
N LEU A 211 15.00 -0.82 -5.73
CA LEU A 211 14.64 -0.44 -4.39
C LEU A 211 13.76 0.80 -4.51
N THR A 212 12.47 0.64 -4.27
CA THR A 212 11.45 1.66 -4.52
C THR A 212 11.06 2.37 -3.23
N LEU A 213 11.03 3.71 -3.26
CA LEU A 213 10.50 4.53 -2.17
C LEU A 213 9.00 4.82 -2.39
N HIS A 214 8.18 4.38 -1.44
CA HIS A 214 6.73 4.59 -1.42
C HIS A 214 6.39 5.69 -0.41
N ALA A 215 6.25 6.91 -0.91
CA ALA A 215 5.96 8.09 -0.10
C ALA A 215 4.57 8.68 -0.37
N LEU A 216 3.97 8.38 -1.52
CA LEU A 216 2.60 8.77 -1.80
C LEU A 216 1.61 7.83 -1.12
N PRO A 217 0.36 8.29 -0.87
CA PRO A 217 -0.58 7.51 -0.08
C PRO A 217 -0.91 6.14 -0.68
N LEU A 218 -0.75 5.08 0.12
CA LEU A 218 -1.13 3.71 -0.24
C LEU A 218 -2.66 3.52 -0.36
N TYR A 219 -3.47 4.47 0.11
CA TYR A 219 -4.90 4.42 -0.18
C TYR A 219 -5.22 4.73 -1.65
N HIS A 220 -4.27 5.30 -2.39
CA HIS A 220 -4.45 5.64 -3.81
C HIS A 220 -3.88 4.54 -4.70
N CYS A 221 -4.65 4.15 -5.73
CA CYS A 221 -4.27 3.08 -6.66
C CYS A 221 -2.91 3.32 -7.33
N ALA A 222 -2.52 4.57 -7.61
CA ALA A 222 -1.22 4.87 -8.21
C ALA A 222 -0.06 4.33 -7.35
N GLN A 223 -0.04 4.60 -6.04
CA GLN A 223 1.02 4.08 -5.18
C GLN A 223 0.84 2.59 -4.89
N LEU A 224 -0.40 2.17 -4.62
CA LEU A 224 -0.70 0.80 -4.19
C LEU A 224 -0.57 -0.21 -5.34
N ASP A 225 -1.17 0.11 -6.50
CA ASP A 225 -1.37 -0.87 -7.58
C ASP A 225 -0.48 -0.64 -8.80
N VAL A 226 0.09 0.56 -8.99
CA VAL A 226 1.06 0.82 -10.08
C VAL A 226 2.50 0.57 -9.62
N PHE A 227 2.83 0.84 -8.35
CA PHE A 227 4.22 0.72 -7.87
C PHE A 227 4.40 -0.36 -6.80
N PHE A 228 3.68 -0.29 -5.69
CA PHE A 228 3.91 -1.20 -4.55
C PHE A 228 3.57 -2.67 -4.89
N GLY A 229 2.40 -2.92 -5.45
CA GLY A 229 1.99 -4.26 -5.82
C GLY A 229 2.89 -4.94 -6.85
N PRO A 230 3.20 -4.29 -7.99
CA PRO A 230 4.16 -4.81 -8.97
C PRO A 230 5.56 -5.04 -8.39
N ALA A 231 6.04 -4.16 -7.50
CA ALA A 231 7.32 -4.34 -6.83
C ALA A 231 7.35 -5.63 -5.99
N ILE A 232 6.28 -5.92 -5.23
CA ILE A 232 6.15 -7.20 -4.51
C ILE A 232 6.04 -8.39 -5.47
N TYR A 233 5.31 -8.23 -6.58
CA TYR A 233 5.15 -9.28 -7.60
C TYR A 233 6.50 -9.72 -8.18
N ILE A 234 7.35 -8.77 -8.56
CA ILE A 234 8.65 -9.08 -9.17
C ILE A 234 9.74 -9.43 -8.14
N GLY A 235 9.56 -9.04 -6.87
CA GLY A 235 10.52 -9.27 -5.79
C GLY A 235 11.52 -8.12 -5.62
N SER A 236 11.10 -6.88 -5.80
CA SER A 236 11.87 -5.68 -5.48
C SER A 236 11.92 -5.43 -3.98
N SER A 237 12.81 -4.56 -3.51
CA SER A 237 12.81 -4.05 -2.14
C SER A 237 12.00 -2.75 -2.04
N ASN A 238 11.32 -2.52 -0.92
CA ASN A 238 10.37 -1.43 -0.77
C ASN A 238 10.64 -0.65 0.52
N VAL A 239 10.91 0.64 0.41
CA VAL A 239 10.95 1.59 1.53
C VAL A 239 9.62 2.30 1.59
N ILE A 240 8.96 2.27 2.74
CA ILE A 240 7.66 2.89 2.96
C ILE A 240 7.81 4.02 3.97
N THR A 241 7.26 5.20 3.64
CA THR A 241 7.19 6.33 4.57
C THR A 241 5.83 6.99 4.53
N SER A 242 5.39 7.49 5.68
CA SER A 242 4.20 8.33 5.84
C SER A 242 4.51 9.83 5.74
N LYS A 243 5.80 10.18 5.61
CA LYS A 243 6.30 11.56 5.69
C LYS A 243 6.86 12.03 4.34
N PRO A 244 6.00 12.48 3.40
CA PRO A 244 6.42 12.87 2.05
C PRO A 244 7.03 14.29 1.99
N VAL A 245 7.78 14.70 3.04
CA VAL A 245 8.47 15.98 3.08
C VAL A 245 9.86 15.88 2.44
N PRO A 246 10.32 16.91 1.70
CA PRO A 246 11.54 16.84 0.89
C PRO A 246 12.78 16.35 1.64
N ASP A 247 13.04 16.87 2.83
CA ASP A 247 14.23 16.52 3.61
C ASP A 247 14.24 15.05 4.03
N ASN A 248 13.07 14.51 4.41
CA ASN A 248 12.91 13.09 4.72
C ASN A 248 13.10 12.22 3.48
N LEU A 249 12.52 12.62 2.34
CA LEU A 249 12.64 11.87 1.09
C LEU A 249 14.11 11.79 0.63
N LEU A 250 14.81 12.94 0.67
CA LEU A 250 16.24 13.00 0.34
C LEU A 250 17.07 12.12 1.28
N ALA A 251 16.77 12.16 2.60
CA ALA A 251 17.47 11.33 3.57
C ALA A 251 17.24 9.83 3.36
N LEU A 252 16.01 9.43 3.03
CA LEU A 252 15.66 8.02 2.76
C LEU A 252 16.31 7.52 1.46
N ILE A 253 16.29 8.34 0.39
CA ILE A 253 16.94 8.00 -0.88
C ILE A 253 18.44 7.77 -0.67
N GLU A 254 19.09 8.67 0.06
CA GLU A 254 20.51 8.56 0.38
C GLU A 254 20.83 7.36 1.28
N LYS A 255 20.08 7.22 2.39
CA LYS A 255 20.31 6.16 3.40
C LYS A 255 20.17 4.77 2.81
N PHE A 256 19.10 4.52 2.07
CA PHE A 256 18.78 3.19 1.56
C PHE A 256 19.27 2.96 0.12
N LYS A 257 19.87 3.96 -0.52
CA LYS A 257 20.30 3.87 -1.92
C LYS A 257 19.11 3.53 -2.85
N VAL A 258 18.00 4.26 -2.68
CA VAL A 258 16.79 4.10 -3.48
C VAL A 258 17.11 4.27 -4.97
N THR A 259 16.61 3.36 -5.78
CA THR A 259 16.85 3.36 -7.24
C THR A 259 15.64 3.85 -8.03
N SER A 260 14.46 3.80 -7.43
CA SER A 260 13.16 4.03 -8.09
C SER A 260 12.24 4.89 -7.22
N PHE A 261 11.70 5.97 -7.78
CA PHE A 261 10.82 6.89 -7.03
C PHE A 261 9.71 7.44 -7.91
N PHE A 262 8.47 7.34 -7.40
CA PHE A 262 7.27 7.97 -8.00
C PHE A 262 6.80 9.13 -7.15
N ALA A 263 6.55 10.26 -7.80
CA ALA A 263 5.96 11.43 -7.15
C ALA A 263 5.22 12.33 -8.15
N PRO A 264 4.18 13.07 -7.72
CA PRO A 264 3.57 14.09 -8.54
C PRO A 264 4.56 15.26 -8.76
N PRO A 265 4.33 16.10 -9.79
CA PRO A 265 5.18 17.23 -10.09
C PRO A 265 5.46 18.15 -8.90
N THR A 266 4.46 18.36 -8.05
CA THR A 266 4.59 19.20 -6.83
C THR A 266 5.66 18.70 -5.87
N VAL A 267 5.79 17.39 -5.70
CA VAL A 267 6.82 16.79 -4.85
C VAL A 267 8.19 16.86 -5.51
N TRP A 268 8.30 16.61 -6.83
CA TRP A 268 9.55 16.78 -7.56
C TRP A 268 10.07 18.23 -7.49
N ILE A 269 9.16 19.22 -7.66
CA ILE A 269 9.49 20.64 -7.50
C ILE A 269 9.97 20.94 -6.08
N ALA A 270 9.25 20.44 -5.07
CA ALA A 270 9.62 20.64 -3.67
C ALA A 270 11.00 20.04 -3.34
N LEU A 271 11.33 18.87 -3.89
CA LEU A 271 12.67 18.26 -3.77
C LEU A 271 13.74 19.17 -4.36
N LEU A 272 13.56 19.64 -5.61
CA LEU A 272 14.50 20.52 -6.31
C LEU A 272 14.71 21.87 -5.60
N ARG A 273 13.73 22.35 -4.85
CA ARG A 273 13.75 23.64 -4.12
C ARG A 273 14.16 23.49 -2.66
N SER A 274 14.29 22.27 -2.14
CA SER A 274 14.73 22.05 -0.76
C SER A 274 16.19 22.55 -0.58
N PRO A 275 16.47 23.29 0.50
CA PRO A 275 17.86 23.64 0.88
C PRO A 275 18.75 22.42 1.09
N ALA A 276 18.15 21.25 1.44
CA ALA A 276 18.86 19.99 1.62
C ALA A 276 19.13 19.25 0.31
N PHE A 277 18.67 19.77 -0.84
CA PHE A 277 18.89 19.13 -2.13
C PHE A 277 20.38 19.11 -2.48
N ASN A 278 20.87 17.91 -2.69
CA ASN A 278 22.21 17.66 -3.25
C ASN A 278 22.12 16.48 -4.22
N VAL A 279 22.71 16.61 -5.40
CA VAL A 279 22.73 15.58 -6.44
C VAL A 279 23.38 14.27 -5.92
N GLU A 280 24.39 14.38 -5.07
CA GLU A 280 25.08 13.22 -4.49
C GLU A 280 24.14 12.36 -3.63
N ARG A 281 23.18 12.96 -2.93
CA ARG A 281 22.16 12.23 -2.16
C ARG A 281 21.25 11.38 -3.03
N LEU A 282 21.09 11.77 -4.30
CA LEU A 282 20.26 11.10 -5.30
C LEU A 282 21.07 10.23 -6.26
N ALA A 283 22.36 10.01 -6.00
CA ALA A 283 23.28 9.31 -6.91
C ALA A 283 22.86 7.86 -7.24
N SER A 284 22.09 7.22 -6.37
CA SER A 284 21.53 5.87 -6.57
C SER A 284 20.26 5.84 -7.41
N LEU A 285 19.55 6.99 -7.53
CA LEU A 285 18.29 7.07 -8.25
C LEU A 285 18.54 6.95 -9.75
N VAL A 286 17.89 5.98 -10.38
CA VAL A 286 17.99 5.73 -11.83
C VAL A 286 16.64 5.80 -12.52
N LYS A 287 15.52 5.63 -11.77
CA LYS A 287 14.15 5.69 -12.30
C LYS A 287 13.34 6.74 -11.53
N GLY A 288 12.85 7.71 -12.25
CA GLY A 288 11.94 8.74 -11.74
C GLY A 288 10.60 8.66 -12.47
N TYR A 289 9.51 8.57 -11.73
CA TYR A 289 8.18 8.56 -12.30
C TYR A 289 7.41 9.79 -11.85
N TYR A 290 6.62 10.35 -12.74
CA TYR A 290 5.73 11.45 -12.44
C TYR A 290 4.37 11.22 -13.10
N GLY A 291 3.33 11.79 -12.52
CA GLY A 291 1.97 11.63 -13.01
C GLY A 291 0.97 12.36 -12.15
N ALA A 292 -0.31 12.06 -12.30
CA ALA A 292 -1.44 12.70 -11.65
C ALA A 292 -1.67 14.18 -12.03
N SER A 293 -0.68 14.87 -12.63
CA SER A 293 -0.80 16.21 -13.16
C SER A 293 0.32 16.49 -14.17
N ILE A 294 0.17 17.59 -14.95
CA ILE A 294 1.15 17.98 -15.94
C ILE A 294 2.43 18.47 -15.27
N MET A 295 3.57 17.92 -15.67
CA MET A 295 4.89 18.41 -15.26
C MET A 295 5.31 19.58 -16.16
N PRO A 296 5.64 20.76 -15.59
CA PRO A 296 6.15 21.88 -16.39
C PRO A 296 7.44 21.50 -17.13
N VAL A 297 7.54 21.91 -18.38
CA VAL A 297 8.70 21.58 -19.26
C VAL A 297 10.02 22.07 -18.65
N GLU A 298 10.01 23.23 -18.01
CA GLU A 298 11.19 23.80 -17.34
C GLU A 298 11.67 22.91 -16.20
N VAL A 299 10.74 22.29 -15.45
CA VAL A 299 11.08 21.35 -14.37
C VAL A 299 11.66 20.06 -14.93
N LEU A 300 11.11 19.56 -16.06
CA LEU A 300 11.69 18.39 -16.75
C LEU A 300 13.11 18.67 -17.23
N ARG A 301 13.36 19.86 -17.81
CA ARG A 301 14.71 20.29 -18.23
C ARG A 301 15.67 20.38 -17.04
N GLU A 302 15.20 20.95 -15.92
CA GLU A 302 16.00 21.05 -14.71
C GLU A 302 16.32 19.66 -14.14
N LEU A 303 15.34 18.75 -14.05
CA LEU A 303 15.55 17.37 -13.63
C LEU A 303 16.57 16.65 -14.52
N ALA A 304 16.43 16.75 -15.84
CA ALA A 304 17.35 16.12 -16.78
C ALA A 304 18.78 16.69 -16.67
N ALA A 305 18.93 18.01 -16.43
CA ALA A 305 20.22 18.64 -16.25
C ALA A 305 20.90 18.27 -14.94
N ARG A 306 20.12 18.25 -13.82
CA ARG A 306 20.67 17.99 -12.48
C ARG A 306 20.81 16.49 -12.16
N LEU A 307 19.98 15.64 -12.77
CA LEU A 307 19.93 14.21 -12.54
C LEU A 307 20.03 13.43 -13.87
N PRO A 308 21.14 13.57 -14.62
CA PRO A 308 21.25 13.03 -15.98
C PRO A 308 21.21 11.49 -16.06
N LYS A 309 21.40 10.80 -14.93
CA LYS A 309 21.30 9.33 -14.83
C LYS A 309 19.86 8.85 -14.59
N VAL A 310 18.96 9.74 -14.21
CA VAL A 310 17.56 9.40 -13.92
C VAL A 310 16.77 9.40 -15.22
N ARG A 311 16.29 8.24 -15.60
CA ARG A 311 15.29 8.13 -16.66
C ARG A 311 13.92 8.49 -16.09
N LEU A 312 13.18 9.33 -16.80
CA LEU A 312 11.87 9.84 -16.37
C LEU A 312 10.74 9.20 -17.19
N TRP A 313 9.69 8.77 -16.48
CA TRP A 313 8.43 8.28 -17.08
C TRP A 313 7.27 9.17 -16.65
N ASN A 314 6.38 9.44 -17.60
CA ASN A 314 5.06 10.01 -17.34
C ASN A 314 4.03 8.88 -17.30
N LEU A 315 3.28 8.74 -16.20
CA LEU A 315 2.29 7.68 -15.98
C LEU A 315 0.92 8.27 -15.66
#